data_60b41584b3a1f36a33dfd0a43542a271
#
_entry.id   60b41584b3a1f36a33dfd0a43542a271
#
_cell.length_a   1.000
_cell.length_b   1.000
_cell.length_c   1.000
_cell.angle_alpha   90.00
_cell.angle_beta   90.00
_cell.angle_gamma   90.00
#
_symmetry.space_group_name_H-M   'P 1'
#
loop_
_entity.id
_entity.type
_entity.pdbx_description
1 polymer ?
#
loop_
_entity_poly.entity_id
_entity_poly.type
_entity_poly.pdbx_seq_one_letter_code
_entity_poly.pdbx_strand_id
1 'polypeptide(L)'
;AMTESSPLRMSTLATTRTARYAMAGSAAVSARRWWMGLHGYGQTAASFLKPVVPVVPADTLCVAAEGLNRFYREMPRPDGSHLQRVGATWMTRENREDDIADTVAWLSRLHTHVLADLPLGAATPFGLLAFSQGVATALRWLAHAQLSPQLLVLWAGGLPHDVDGGVLRTLLRDTRLVVVTGLRDPFVTDARVAEMRQTLAEWKVEAEWKTFDGEHHLDAPLLGALLE
;
A
#
# COMPACT_ATOMS: atom_id res chain seq x y z
N ALA A 1 3.25 -45.18 32.97
CA ALA A 1 2.23 -44.42 32.26
C ALA A 1 2.94 -43.21 31.61
N MET A 2 3.10 -43.24 30.29
CA MET A 2 3.58 -42.08 29.55
C MET A 2 2.44 -41.07 29.53
N THR A 3 2.64 -39.94 30.15
CA THR A 3 1.70 -38.79 30.04
C THR A 3 1.78 -38.28 28.62
N GLU A 4 0.74 -38.50 27.81
CA GLU A 4 0.59 -37.80 26.53
C GLU A 4 0.58 -36.31 26.81
N SER A 5 1.61 -35.60 26.35
CA SER A 5 1.63 -34.16 26.41
C SER A 5 0.52 -33.57 25.50
N SER A 6 -0.36 -32.76 26.06
CA SER A 6 -1.38 -32.07 25.25
C SER A 6 -0.72 -31.29 24.12
N PRO A 7 -1.25 -31.37 22.89
CA PRO A 7 -0.66 -30.65 21.76
C PRO A 7 -0.68 -29.14 22.01
N LEU A 8 0.37 -28.45 21.58
CA LEU A 8 0.41 -26.99 21.60
C LEU A 8 -0.79 -26.42 20.81
N ARG A 9 -1.48 -25.44 21.38
CA ARG A 9 -2.60 -24.75 20.74
C ARG A 9 -2.28 -23.25 20.66
N MET A 10 -2.37 -22.70 19.46
CA MET A 10 -2.30 -21.25 19.24
C MET A 10 -3.73 -20.68 19.28
N SER A 11 -3.87 -19.49 19.84
CA SER A 11 -5.14 -18.76 19.91
C SER A 11 -4.87 -17.26 19.71
N THR A 12 -5.87 -16.55 19.21
CA THR A 12 -5.81 -15.10 19.01
C THR A 12 -6.84 -14.39 19.89
N LEU A 13 -6.53 -13.17 20.28
CA LEU A 13 -7.42 -12.30 21.04
C LEU A 13 -7.25 -10.87 20.53
N ALA A 14 -8.35 -10.24 20.14
CA ALA A 14 -8.34 -8.85 19.69
C ALA A 14 -7.93 -7.91 20.84
N THR A 15 -7.05 -6.97 20.54
CA THR A 15 -6.59 -5.94 21.48
C THR A 15 -6.46 -4.59 20.78
N THR A 16 -6.48 -3.50 21.54
CA THR A 16 -6.24 -2.16 20.98
C THR A 16 -4.78 -1.92 20.73
N ARG A 17 -4.47 -1.27 19.62
CA ARG A 17 -3.11 -0.86 19.23
C ARG A 17 -3.11 0.54 18.65
N THR A 18 -2.11 1.36 19.04
CA THR A 18 -1.85 2.65 18.39
C THR A 18 -1.14 2.43 17.07
N ALA A 19 -1.76 2.89 15.98
CA ALA A 19 -1.18 2.86 14.64
C ALA A 19 -0.51 4.20 14.31
N ARG A 20 0.40 4.18 13.33
CA ARG A 20 1.16 5.35 12.89
C ARG A 20 0.86 5.66 11.44
N TYR A 21 0.91 6.95 11.11
CA TYR A 21 0.88 7.44 9.73
C TYR A 21 1.76 8.69 9.62
N ALA A 22 2.11 9.06 8.41
CA ALA A 22 2.87 10.27 8.10
C ALA A 22 2.11 11.10 7.08
N MET A 23 2.31 12.41 7.10
CA MET A 23 1.68 13.34 6.16
C MET A 23 2.74 14.23 5.51
N ALA A 24 2.48 14.63 4.26
CA ALA A 24 3.28 15.58 3.50
C ALA A 24 2.40 16.39 2.53
N GLY A 25 2.91 17.51 2.06
CA GLY A 25 2.21 18.39 1.14
C GLY A 25 1.32 19.41 1.84
N SER A 26 0.15 19.70 1.28
CA SER A 26 -0.80 20.68 1.81
C SER A 26 -1.32 20.30 3.19
N ALA A 27 -1.63 21.28 4.02
CA ALA A 27 -2.42 21.03 5.22
C ALA A 27 -3.82 20.51 4.85
N ALA A 28 -4.39 19.61 5.67
CA ALA A 28 -5.70 19.00 5.37
C ALA A 28 -6.78 20.06 5.11
N VAL A 29 -6.87 21.08 5.94
CA VAL A 29 -7.87 22.16 5.84
C VAL A 29 -7.81 23.01 4.56
N SER A 30 -6.74 22.91 3.79
CA SER A 30 -6.55 23.65 2.52
C SER A 30 -6.33 22.74 1.32
N ALA A 31 -6.33 21.42 1.51
CA ALA A 31 -6.11 20.47 0.43
C ALA A 31 -7.30 20.42 -0.52
N ARG A 32 -7.02 20.48 -1.82
CA ARG A 32 -8.02 20.33 -2.88
C ARG A 32 -8.15 18.90 -3.37
N ARG A 33 -7.13 18.08 -3.14
CA ARG A 33 -7.07 16.64 -3.42
C ARG A 33 -6.18 15.96 -2.38
N TRP A 34 -6.32 14.69 -2.25
CA TRP A 34 -5.47 13.95 -1.32
C TRP A 34 -5.15 12.53 -1.82
N TRP A 35 -4.03 12.03 -1.34
CA TRP A 35 -3.53 10.71 -1.65
C TRP A 35 -3.28 9.92 -0.40
N MET A 36 -3.68 8.65 -0.42
CA MET A 36 -3.19 7.70 0.56
C MET A 36 -2.06 6.88 -0.05
N GLY A 37 -0.98 6.70 0.72
CA GLY A 37 0.18 5.91 0.35
C GLY A 37 0.26 4.62 1.17
N LEU A 38 0.50 3.48 0.52
CA LEU A 38 0.74 2.19 1.14
C LEU A 38 2.12 1.68 0.76
N HIS A 39 3.00 1.60 1.74
CA HIS A 39 4.42 1.29 1.57
C HIS A 39 4.70 -0.19 1.25
N GLY A 40 5.92 -0.49 0.78
CA GLY A 40 6.43 -1.85 0.61
C GLY A 40 6.94 -2.47 1.90
N TYR A 41 7.20 -3.78 1.87
CA TYR A 41 7.75 -4.53 3.00
C TYR A 41 9.02 -3.87 3.54
N GLY A 42 9.05 -3.70 4.86
CA GLY A 42 10.21 -3.15 5.58
C GLY A 42 10.42 -1.65 5.44
N GLN A 43 9.52 -0.92 4.81
CA GLN A 43 9.47 0.54 4.88
C GLN A 43 8.65 0.99 6.10
N THR A 44 8.83 2.25 6.50
CA THR A 44 7.93 2.98 7.40
C THR A 44 7.15 4.01 6.59
N ALA A 45 6.04 4.52 7.12
CA ALA A 45 5.28 5.60 6.47
C ALA A 45 6.18 6.80 6.11
N ALA A 46 7.05 7.21 7.03
CA ALA A 46 7.97 8.32 6.80
C ALA A 46 9.02 8.02 5.71
N SER A 47 9.57 6.78 5.66
CA SER A 47 10.54 6.42 4.62
C SER A 47 9.90 6.30 3.24
N PHE A 48 8.63 5.89 3.19
CA PHE A 48 7.85 5.83 1.96
C PHE A 48 7.57 7.22 1.38
N LEU A 49 7.28 8.22 2.21
CA LEU A 49 6.99 9.58 1.74
C LEU A 49 8.23 10.35 1.26
N LYS A 50 9.45 9.93 1.59
CA LYS A 50 10.68 10.65 1.19
C LYS A 50 10.75 10.96 -0.32
N PRO A 51 10.55 10.00 -1.24
CA PRO A 51 10.54 10.29 -2.67
C PRO A 51 9.27 11.02 -3.14
N VAL A 52 8.19 11.02 -2.34
CA VAL A 52 6.91 11.68 -2.67
C VAL A 52 6.97 13.18 -2.38
N VAL A 53 7.56 13.57 -1.26
CA VAL A 53 7.62 14.97 -0.79
C VAL A 53 8.11 15.96 -1.85
N PRO A 54 9.19 15.68 -2.62
CA PRO A 54 9.70 16.63 -3.60
C PRO A 54 8.79 16.84 -4.82
N VAL A 55 7.86 15.93 -5.06
CA VAL A 55 7.03 15.90 -6.28
C VAL A 55 5.54 16.06 -6.01
N VAL A 56 5.13 16.18 -4.74
CA VAL A 56 3.73 16.39 -4.40
C VAL A 56 3.29 17.80 -4.78
N PRO A 57 2.17 17.96 -5.52
CA PRO A 57 1.63 19.29 -5.83
C PRO A 57 1.25 20.07 -4.56
N ALA A 58 1.38 21.40 -4.61
CA ALA A 58 1.18 22.28 -3.46
C ALA A 58 -0.24 22.24 -2.85
N ASP A 59 -1.25 21.88 -3.66
CA ASP A 59 -2.65 21.77 -3.25
C ASP A 59 -3.05 20.35 -2.81
N THR A 60 -2.09 19.44 -2.70
CA THR A 60 -2.30 18.02 -2.45
C THR A 60 -1.80 17.62 -1.07
N LEU A 61 -2.65 16.94 -0.30
CA LEU A 61 -2.26 16.26 0.92
C LEU A 61 -1.88 14.79 0.59
N CYS A 62 -0.69 14.37 1.00
CA CYS A 62 -0.28 12.97 0.97
C CYS A 62 -0.27 12.40 2.38
N VAL A 63 -0.96 11.29 2.60
CA VAL A 63 -1.02 10.56 3.87
C VAL A 63 -0.51 9.15 3.64
N ALA A 64 0.57 8.75 4.28
CA ALA A 64 1.04 7.37 4.25
C ALA A 64 0.66 6.64 5.53
N ALA A 65 -0.09 5.56 5.42
CA ALA A 65 -0.33 4.63 6.51
C ALA A 65 0.93 3.79 6.80
N GLU A 66 1.13 3.37 8.04
CA GLU A 66 2.19 2.43 8.41
C GLU A 66 1.59 1.07 8.77
N GLY A 67 2.20 0.00 8.24
CA GLY A 67 1.82 -1.37 8.58
C GLY A 67 1.88 -1.62 10.07
N LEU A 68 0.91 -2.37 10.60
CA LEU A 68 0.78 -2.59 12.05
C LEU A 68 1.92 -3.41 12.63
N ASN A 69 2.52 -4.32 11.86
CA ASN A 69 3.61 -5.19 12.32
C ASN A 69 4.96 -4.53 12.05
N ARG A 70 5.63 -4.08 13.12
CA ARG A 70 6.95 -3.45 13.07
C ARG A 70 8.02 -4.41 13.54
N PHE A 71 9.18 -4.32 12.90
CA PHE A 71 10.33 -5.17 13.22
C PHE A 71 11.65 -4.44 12.96
N TYR A 72 12.71 -4.94 13.56
CA TYR A 72 14.06 -4.43 13.31
C TYR A 72 14.63 -5.10 12.05
N ARG A 73 15.15 -4.25 11.15
CA ARG A 73 15.92 -4.67 9.96
C ARG A 73 17.38 -4.40 10.23
N GLU A 74 18.20 -5.40 10.03
CA GLU A 74 19.65 -5.25 10.01
C GLU A 74 20.10 -4.89 8.60
N MET A 75 20.87 -3.83 8.49
CA MET A 75 21.49 -3.37 7.25
C MET A 75 23.00 -3.43 7.41
N PRO A 76 23.69 -4.27 6.61
CA PRO A 76 25.14 -4.32 6.67
C PRO A 76 25.75 -2.99 6.22
N ARG A 77 26.82 -2.59 6.87
CA ARG A 77 27.63 -1.43 6.52
C ARG A 77 28.93 -1.88 5.87
N PRO A 78 29.58 -0.99 5.07
CA PRO A 78 30.86 -1.30 4.42
C PRO A 78 31.98 -1.64 5.41
N ASP A 79 31.90 -1.16 6.66
CA ASP A 79 32.86 -1.44 7.74
C ASP A 79 32.62 -2.76 8.47
N GLY A 80 31.67 -3.58 8.00
CA GLY A 80 31.29 -4.87 8.59
C GLY A 80 30.36 -4.77 9.80
N SER A 81 30.02 -3.57 10.26
CA SER A 81 29.00 -3.35 11.29
C SER A 81 27.58 -3.44 10.72
N HIS A 82 26.58 -3.56 11.60
CA HIS A 82 25.17 -3.57 11.20
C HIS A 82 24.46 -2.33 11.74
N LEU A 83 23.65 -1.70 10.89
CA LEU A 83 22.72 -0.66 11.30
C LEU A 83 21.34 -1.26 11.48
N GLN A 84 20.79 -1.16 12.68
CA GLN A 84 19.40 -1.51 12.91
C GLN A 84 18.48 -0.37 12.51
N ARG A 85 17.48 -0.67 11.69
CA ARG A 85 16.38 0.24 11.35
C ARG A 85 15.04 -0.44 11.57
N VAL A 86 14.04 0.36 11.95
CA VAL A 86 12.68 -0.12 12.04
C VAL A 86 12.07 -0.19 10.63
N GLY A 87 11.46 -1.30 10.31
CA GLY A 87 10.60 -1.49 9.17
C GLY A 87 9.20 -1.93 9.61
N ALA A 88 8.25 -1.87 8.70
CA ALA A 88 6.89 -2.34 8.92
C ALA A 88 6.44 -3.30 7.81
N THR A 89 5.45 -4.12 8.11
CA THR A 89 4.79 -5.01 7.15
C THR A 89 3.29 -5.02 7.40
N TRP A 90 2.52 -5.25 6.33
CA TRP A 90 1.06 -5.28 6.37
C TRP A 90 0.51 -6.60 6.90
N MET A 91 1.25 -7.68 6.67
CA MET A 91 0.87 -9.02 7.11
C MET A 91 2.08 -9.94 7.20
N THR A 92 1.93 -11.04 7.93
CA THR A 92 2.84 -12.17 7.94
C THR A 92 2.14 -13.44 7.40
N ARG A 93 2.90 -14.49 7.11
CA ARG A 93 2.29 -15.77 6.67
C ARG A 93 1.60 -16.50 7.81
N GLU A 94 2.12 -16.35 9.02
CA GLU A 94 1.69 -17.13 10.17
C GLU A 94 0.32 -16.70 10.71
N ASN A 95 0.03 -15.38 10.69
CA ASN A 95 -1.27 -14.84 11.14
C ASN A 95 -1.93 -14.00 10.06
N ARG A 96 -1.92 -14.54 8.85
CA ARG A 96 -2.26 -13.81 7.62
C ARG A 96 -3.65 -13.19 7.65
N GLU A 97 -4.65 -13.96 8.03
CA GLU A 97 -6.06 -13.52 7.94
C GLU A 97 -6.37 -12.43 8.97
N ASP A 98 -5.89 -12.57 10.21
CA ASP A 98 -6.06 -11.56 11.24
C ASP A 98 -5.27 -10.28 10.88
N ASP A 99 -4.03 -10.41 10.40
CA ASP A 99 -3.22 -9.27 9.93
C ASP A 99 -3.93 -8.49 8.82
N ILE A 100 -4.57 -9.18 7.86
CA ILE A 100 -5.32 -8.56 6.78
C ILE A 100 -6.55 -7.84 7.34
N ALA A 101 -7.33 -8.48 8.20
CA ALA A 101 -8.53 -7.91 8.81
C ALA A 101 -8.21 -6.65 9.63
N ASP A 102 -7.20 -6.71 10.48
CA ASP A 102 -6.73 -5.59 11.30
C ASP A 102 -6.21 -4.43 10.42
N THR A 103 -5.46 -4.76 9.37
CA THR A 103 -4.94 -3.77 8.42
C THR A 103 -6.06 -3.05 7.68
N VAL A 104 -7.05 -3.79 7.20
CA VAL A 104 -8.21 -3.22 6.49
C VAL A 104 -9.03 -2.32 7.42
N ALA A 105 -9.26 -2.75 8.66
CA ALA A 105 -9.94 -1.94 9.67
C ALA A 105 -9.15 -0.66 10.00
N TRP A 106 -7.83 -0.77 10.13
CA TRP A 106 -6.93 0.35 10.35
C TRP A 106 -6.99 1.39 9.22
N LEU A 107 -6.85 0.94 7.98
CA LEU A 107 -6.88 1.81 6.79
C LEU A 107 -8.22 2.53 6.65
N SER A 108 -9.33 1.83 6.92
CA SER A 108 -10.67 2.42 6.90
C SER A 108 -10.84 3.50 7.97
N ARG A 109 -10.31 3.29 9.17
CA ARG A 109 -10.33 4.30 10.24
C ARG A 109 -9.48 5.51 9.89
N LEU A 110 -8.28 5.31 9.32
CA LEU A 110 -7.43 6.40 8.88
C LEU A 110 -8.10 7.21 7.78
N HIS A 111 -8.70 6.55 6.79
CA HIS A 111 -9.44 7.21 5.71
C HIS A 111 -10.55 8.11 6.27
N THR A 112 -11.39 7.59 7.15
CA THR A 112 -12.46 8.37 7.80
C THR A 112 -11.90 9.55 8.62
N HIS A 113 -10.79 9.33 9.34
CA HIS A 113 -10.13 10.37 10.12
C HIS A 113 -9.63 11.52 9.25
N VAL A 114 -8.97 11.21 8.12
CA VAL A 114 -8.48 12.22 7.18
C VAL A 114 -9.63 12.98 6.54
N LEU A 115 -10.71 12.30 6.13
CA LEU A 115 -11.87 12.95 5.52
C LEU A 115 -12.53 13.98 6.44
N ALA A 116 -12.49 13.78 7.75
CA ALA A 116 -13.09 14.70 8.72
C ALA A 116 -12.40 16.08 8.72
N ASP A 117 -11.12 16.13 8.35
CA ASP A 117 -10.32 17.36 8.33
C ASP A 117 -10.26 18.02 6.93
N LEU A 118 -10.78 17.36 5.89
CA LEU A 118 -10.76 17.89 4.52
C LEU A 118 -11.93 18.84 4.25
N PRO A 119 -11.73 19.96 3.50
CA PRO A 119 -12.76 20.97 3.28
C PRO A 119 -14.03 20.46 2.61
N LEU A 120 -13.90 19.49 1.72
CA LEU A 120 -15.01 18.88 0.98
C LEU A 120 -15.35 17.47 1.52
N GLY A 121 -14.73 17.04 2.62
CA GLY A 121 -14.91 15.70 3.17
C GLY A 121 -14.77 14.60 2.10
N ALA A 122 -15.75 13.73 2.00
CA ALA A 122 -15.78 12.64 1.03
C ALA A 122 -15.84 13.10 -0.45
N ALA A 123 -16.17 14.34 -0.74
CA ALA A 123 -16.14 14.89 -2.10
C ALA A 123 -14.75 15.39 -2.53
N THR A 124 -13.76 15.41 -1.62
CA THR A 124 -12.38 15.73 -1.99
C THR A 124 -11.81 14.63 -2.88
N PRO A 125 -11.25 14.96 -4.06
CA PRO A 125 -10.63 13.99 -4.95
C PRO A 125 -9.61 13.12 -4.22
N PHE A 126 -9.77 11.78 -4.34
CA PHE A 126 -8.98 10.78 -3.64
C PHE A 126 -8.14 9.95 -4.62
N GLY A 127 -6.84 9.88 -4.38
CA GLY A 127 -5.90 8.98 -5.05
C GLY A 127 -5.29 7.96 -4.09
N LEU A 128 -4.91 6.80 -4.61
CA LEU A 128 -4.24 5.74 -3.86
C LEU A 128 -2.95 5.33 -4.57
N LEU A 129 -1.82 5.46 -3.87
CA LEU A 129 -0.50 5.02 -4.32
C LEU A 129 -0.06 3.82 -3.48
N ALA A 130 0.10 2.67 -4.11
CA ALA A 130 0.52 1.45 -3.44
C ALA A 130 1.83 0.91 -4.03
N PHE A 131 2.80 0.62 -3.18
CA PHE A 131 4.11 0.13 -3.57
C PHE A 131 4.37 -1.30 -3.05
N SER A 132 4.81 -2.19 -3.95
CA SER A 132 5.27 -3.54 -3.61
C SER A 132 4.23 -4.33 -2.79
N GLN A 133 4.50 -4.73 -1.56
CA GLN A 133 3.53 -5.40 -0.66
C GLN A 133 2.24 -4.58 -0.47
N GLY A 134 2.34 -3.25 -0.52
CA GLY A 134 1.19 -2.35 -0.41
C GLY A 134 0.16 -2.53 -1.52
N VAL A 135 0.54 -3.04 -2.70
CA VAL A 135 -0.37 -3.26 -3.85
C VAL A 135 -1.48 -4.24 -3.50
N ALA A 136 -1.14 -5.42 -2.99
CA ALA A 136 -2.15 -6.39 -2.56
C ALA A 136 -3.00 -5.87 -1.39
N THR A 137 -2.38 -5.13 -0.48
CA THR A 137 -3.07 -4.48 0.65
C THR A 137 -4.10 -3.45 0.17
N ALA A 138 -3.72 -2.61 -0.81
CA ALA A 138 -4.62 -1.61 -1.41
C ALA A 138 -5.88 -2.26 -2.00
N LEU A 139 -5.71 -3.29 -2.82
CA LEU A 139 -6.83 -3.95 -3.49
C LEU A 139 -7.76 -4.67 -2.49
N ARG A 140 -7.21 -5.31 -1.45
CA ARG A 140 -8.01 -5.88 -0.36
C ARG A 140 -8.81 -4.82 0.38
N TRP A 141 -8.16 -3.71 0.72
CA TRP A 141 -8.83 -2.62 1.40
C TRP A 141 -9.92 -1.97 0.56
N LEU A 142 -9.66 -1.64 -0.71
CA LEU A 142 -10.68 -1.08 -1.61
C LEU A 142 -11.89 -2.01 -1.75
N ALA A 143 -11.67 -3.31 -1.94
CA ALA A 143 -12.74 -4.29 -2.06
C ALA A 143 -13.58 -4.40 -0.78
N HIS A 144 -12.93 -4.40 0.40
CA HIS A 144 -13.62 -4.50 1.68
C HIS A 144 -14.37 -3.21 2.04
N ALA A 145 -13.71 -2.06 1.91
CA ALA A 145 -14.25 -0.75 2.27
C ALA A 145 -15.20 -0.17 1.20
N GLN A 146 -15.34 -0.84 0.05
CA GLN A 146 -16.16 -0.42 -1.10
C GLN A 146 -15.79 1.00 -1.58
N LEU A 147 -14.49 1.27 -1.69
CA LEU A 147 -13.96 2.57 -2.09
C LEU A 147 -13.53 2.57 -3.55
N SER A 148 -13.74 3.71 -4.20
CA SER A 148 -13.37 3.96 -5.60
C SER A 148 -12.51 5.22 -5.67
N PRO A 149 -11.16 5.11 -5.71
CA PRO A 149 -10.30 6.26 -5.90
C PRO A 149 -10.42 6.78 -7.34
N GLN A 150 -10.20 8.07 -7.57
CA GLN A 150 -10.13 8.64 -8.92
C GLN A 150 -8.90 8.14 -9.68
N LEU A 151 -7.79 7.97 -8.97
CA LEU A 151 -6.53 7.44 -9.50
C LEU A 151 -5.99 6.37 -8.54
N LEU A 152 -5.70 5.20 -9.08
CA LEU A 152 -5.04 4.10 -8.39
C LEU A 152 -3.72 3.79 -9.07
N VAL A 153 -2.62 3.94 -8.36
CA VAL A 153 -1.28 3.60 -8.85
C VAL A 153 -0.79 2.35 -8.13
N LEU A 154 -0.61 1.27 -8.88
CA LEU A 154 -0.04 0.01 -8.41
C LEU A 154 1.42 -0.07 -8.87
N TRP A 155 2.36 0.17 -7.96
CA TRP A 155 3.78 0.30 -8.26
C TRP A 155 4.57 -0.90 -7.77
N ALA A 156 5.20 -1.63 -8.68
CA ALA A 156 6.13 -2.71 -8.41
C ALA A 156 5.61 -3.80 -7.44
N GLY A 157 4.33 -4.17 -7.54
CA GLY A 157 3.72 -5.17 -6.67
C GLY A 157 2.82 -6.14 -7.41
N GLY A 158 2.50 -7.27 -6.78
CA GLY A 158 1.61 -8.30 -7.32
C GLY A 158 0.15 -8.11 -6.90
N LEU A 159 -0.77 -8.61 -7.72
CA LEU A 159 -2.20 -8.62 -7.40
C LEU A 159 -2.51 -9.73 -6.38
N PRO A 160 -3.45 -9.52 -5.46
CA PRO A 160 -3.87 -10.54 -4.51
C PRO A 160 -4.75 -11.59 -5.19
N HIS A 161 -4.61 -12.86 -4.78
CA HIS A 161 -5.43 -13.97 -5.29
C HIS A 161 -6.74 -14.17 -4.52
N ASP A 162 -6.90 -13.46 -3.41
CA ASP A 162 -7.98 -13.61 -2.42
C ASP A 162 -9.01 -12.46 -2.48
N VAL A 163 -9.05 -11.71 -3.58
CA VAL A 163 -10.02 -10.64 -3.81
C VAL A 163 -10.92 -11.00 -5.00
N ASP A 164 -12.21 -10.73 -4.85
CA ASP A 164 -13.19 -10.91 -5.92
C ASP A 164 -12.97 -9.89 -7.04
N GLY A 165 -12.57 -10.36 -8.21
CA GLY A 165 -12.36 -9.53 -9.41
C GLY A 165 -13.62 -8.82 -9.89
N GLY A 166 -14.81 -9.39 -9.67
CA GLY A 166 -16.10 -8.77 -10.00
C GLY A 166 -16.38 -7.54 -9.13
N VAL A 167 -16.02 -7.61 -7.85
CA VAL A 167 -16.10 -6.47 -6.94
C VAL A 167 -15.13 -5.37 -7.40
N LEU A 168 -13.86 -5.71 -7.65
CA LEU A 168 -12.88 -4.73 -8.14
C LEU A 168 -13.27 -4.12 -9.48
N ARG A 169 -13.79 -4.91 -10.42
CA ARG A 169 -14.30 -4.39 -11.70
C ARG A 169 -15.37 -3.32 -11.49
N THR A 170 -16.27 -3.52 -10.54
CA THR A 170 -17.35 -2.57 -10.25
C THR A 170 -16.79 -1.30 -9.62
N LEU A 171 -15.91 -1.43 -8.64
CA LEU A 171 -15.32 -0.30 -7.91
C LEU A 171 -14.38 0.53 -8.78
N LEU A 172 -13.63 -0.10 -9.66
CA LEU A 172 -12.60 0.56 -10.50
C LEU A 172 -13.10 1.00 -11.87
N ARG A 173 -14.41 0.93 -12.13
CA ARG A 173 -15.02 1.29 -13.44
C ARG A 173 -14.61 2.69 -13.89
N ASP A 174 -14.67 3.65 -12.99
CA ASP A 174 -14.40 5.07 -13.26
C ASP A 174 -13.04 5.51 -12.68
N THR A 175 -12.23 4.56 -12.23
CA THR A 175 -10.88 4.78 -11.69
C THR A 175 -9.85 4.74 -12.81
N ARG A 176 -9.02 5.74 -12.91
CA ARG A 176 -7.79 5.65 -13.70
C ARG A 176 -6.82 4.73 -12.98
N LEU A 177 -6.64 3.52 -13.48
CA LEU A 177 -5.71 2.53 -12.93
C LEU A 177 -4.39 2.59 -13.71
N VAL A 178 -3.29 2.81 -13.00
CA VAL A 178 -1.93 2.81 -13.56
C VAL A 178 -1.09 1.75 -12.86
N VAL A 179 -0.51 0.85 -13.64
CA VAL A 179 0.47 -0.14 -13.15
C VAL A 179 1.86 0.31 -13.58
N VAL A 180 2.78 0.41 -12.61
CA VAL A 180 4.15 0.87 -12.85
C VAL A 180 5.15 -0.22 -12.48
N THR A 181 6.12 -0.48 -13.35
CA THR A 181 7.20 -1.45 -13.13
C THR A 181 8.55 -0.90 -13.56
N GLY A 182 9.60 -1.20 -12.78
CA GLY A 182 10.97 -0.89 -13.16
C GLY A 182 11.51 -1.95 -14.13
N LEU A 183 12.22 -1.52 -15.18
CA LEU A 183 12.79 -2.42 -16.19
C LEU A 183 13.90 -3.33 -15.64
N ARG A 184 14.50 -2.98 -14.51
CA ARG A 184 15.54 -3.74 -13.81
C ARG A 184 15.08 -4.20 -12.42
N ASP A 185 13.77 -4.24 -12.17
CA ASP A 185 13.23 -4.68 -10.89
C ASP A 185 13.41 -6.20 -10.72
N PRO A 186 14.24 -6.67 -9.76
CA PRO A 186 14.48 -8.10 -9.58
C PRO A 186 13.27 -8.85 -8.98
N PHE A 187 12.30 -8.15 -8.44
CA PHE A 187 11.10 -8.74 -7.83
C PHE A 187 9.90 -8.78 -8.76
N VAL A 188 9.88 -7.93 -9.79
CA VAL A 188 8.78 -7.85 -10.76
C VAL A 188 9.29 -8.30 -12.14
N THR A 189 9.39 -9.62 -12.31
CA THR A 189 9.83 -10.24 -13.55
C THR A 189 8.79 -10.13 -14.67
N ASP A 190 9.20 -10.31 -15.92
CA ASP A 190 8.28 -10.34 -17.08
C ASP A 190 7.16 -11.37 -16.90
N ALA A 191 7.45 -12.52 -16.29
CA ALA A 191 6.44 -13.54 -15.99
C ALA A 191 5.38 -13.01 -15.01
N ARG A 192 5.79 -12.27 -13.97
CA ARG A 192 4.84 -11.63 -13.05
C ARG A 192 4.02 -10.53 -13.70
N VAL A 193 4.62 -9.76 -14.59
CA VAL A 193 3.89 -8.75 -15.38
C VAL A 193 2.85 -9.41 -16.27
N ALA A 194 3.21 -10.52 -16.93
CA ALA A 194 2.27 -11.29 -17.75
C ALA A 194 1.11 -11.86 -16.91
N GLU A 195 1.39 -12.42 -15.73
CA GLU A 195 0.38 -12.89 -14.77
C GLU A 195 -0.57 -11.77 -14.35
N MET A 196 -0.05 -10.60 -14.00
CA MET A 196 -0.86 -9.43 -13.63
C MET A 196 -1.76 -8.97 -14.79
N ARG A 197 -1.23 -8.95 -16.02
CA ARG A 197 -2.02 -8.61 -17.21
C ARG A 197 -3.16 -9.60 -17.43
N GLN A 198 -2.88 -10.88 -17.29
CA GLN A 198 -3.88 -11.93 -17.41
C GLN A 198 -4.97 -11.78 -16.32
N THR A 199 -4.57 -11.60 -15.07
CA THR A 199 -5.51 -11.42 -13.93
C THR A 199 -6.42 -10.21 -14.14
N LEU A 200 -5.86 -9.05 -14.54
CA LEU A 200 -6.67 -7.86 -14.83
C LEU A 200 -7.63 -8.07 -16.01
N ALA A 201 -7.20 -8.81 -17.03
CA ALA A 201 -8.06 -9.15 -18.16
C ALA A 201 -9.20 -10.09 -17.74
N GLU A 202 -8.94 -11.10 -16.91
CA GLU A 202 -9.95 -11.98 -16.32
C GLU A 202 -10.95 -11.21 -15.47
N TRP A 203 -10.50 -10.24 -14.69
CA TRP A 203 -11.34 -9.33 -13.92
C TRP A 203 -12.08 -8.31 -14.80
N LYS A 204 -11.69 -8.17 -16.07
CA LYS A 204 -12.18 -7.13 -17.00
C LYS A 204 -11.95 -5.71 -16.45
N VAL A 205 -10.78 -5.50 -15.90
CA VAL A 205 -10.28 -4.20 -15.39
C VAL A 205 -9.20 -3.71 -16.34
N GLU A 206 -9.40 -2.53 -16.90
CA GLU A 206 -8.41 -1.89 -17.77
C GLU A 206 -7.36 -1.14 -16.93
N ALA A 207 -6.12 -1.13 -17.40
CA ALA A 207 -5.01 -0.44 -16.75
C ALA A 207 -4.07 0.19 -17.77
N GLU A 208 -3.58 1.39 -17.45
CA GLU A 208 -2.41 1.97 -18.10
C GLU A 208 -1.14 1.30 -17.56
N TRP A 209 -0.20 0.99 -18.44
CA TRP A 209 1.08 0.39 -18.07
C TRP A 209 2.19 1.38 -18.31
N LYS A 210 2.98 1.66 -17.28
CA LYS A 210 4.14 2.53 -17.33
C LYS A 210 5.38 1.76 -16.88
N THR A 211 6.49 2.05 -17.51
CA THR A 211 7.80 1.53 -17.11
C THR A 211 8.78 2.68 -16.93
N PHE A 212 9.78 2.47 -16.10
CA PHE A 212 10.92 3.37 -15.95
C PHE A 212 12.23 2.59 -15.92
N ASP A 213 13.33 3.25 -16.28
CA ASP A 213 14.65 2.64 -16.26
C ASP A 213 15.21 2.63 -14.82
N GLY A 214 14.74 1.68 -14.01
CA GLY A 214 15.11 1.57 -12.61
C GLY A 214 14.81 0.20 -12.03
N GLU A 215 15.14 0.06 -10.75
CA GLU A 215 14.97 -1.14 -9.94
C GLU A 215 13.70 -1.02 -9.07
N HIS A 216 13.70 -1.68 -7.90
CA HIS A 216 12.55 -1.76 -6.97
C HIS A 216 12.43 -0.51 -6.10
N HIS A 217 12.04 0.62 -6.67
CA HIS A 217 11.83 1.90 -5.96
C HIS A 217 10.77 2.76 -6.65
N LEU A 218 10.36 3.85 -6.01
CA LEU A 218 9.54 4.89 -6.62
C LEU A 218 10.46 5.83 -7.41
N ASP A 219 10.20 5.99 -8.71
CA ASP A 219 10.88 6.96 -9.56
C ASP A 219 10.21 8.33 -9.42
N ALA A 220 10.93 9.32 -8.89
CA ALA A 220 10.36 10.60 -8.55
C ALA A 220 9.83 11.40 -9.77
N PRO A 221 10.51 11.45 -10.93
CA PRO A 221 9.97 12.11 -12.12
C PRO A 221 8.67 11.50 -12.60
N LEU A 222 8.60 10.17 -12.72
CA LEU A 222 7.38 9.48 -13.15
C LEU A 222 6.27 9.65 -12.12
N LEU A 223 6.59 9.57 -10.82
CA LEU A 223 5.63 9.78 -9.75
C LEU A 223 5.04 11.20 -9.81
N GLY A 224 5.88 12.23 -9.97
CA GLY A 224 5.42 13.60 -10.12
C GLY A 224 4.42 13.76 -11.26
N ALA A 225 4.72 13.20 -12.43
CA ALA A 225 3.82 13.23 -13.59
C ALA A 225 2.49 12.47 -13.39
N LEU A 226 2.43 11.54 -12.43
CA LEU A 226 1.18 10.83 -12.09
C LEU A 226 0.36 11.56 -11.02
N LEU A 227 1.01 12.37 -10.17
CA LEU A 227 0.35 13.14 -9.10
C LEU A 227 -0.27 14.47 -9.60
N GLU A 228 0.16 14.96 -10.76
CA GLU A 228 -0.42 16.14 -11.44
C GLU A 228 -1.83 15.86 -11.96
#